data_41853d7f4e49da3800aec10edc94d7a0
#
_entry.id   41853d7f4e49da3800aec10edc94d7a0
#
_cell.length_a   1.000
_cell.length_b   1.000
_cell.length_c   1.000
_cell.angle_alpha   90.00
_cell.angle_beta   90.00
_cell.angle_gamma   90.00
#
_symmetry.space_group_name_H-M   'P 1'
#
loop_
_entity.id
_entity.type
_entity.pdbx_description
1 polymer ?
#
loop_
_entity_poly.entity_id
_entity_poly.type
_entity_poly.pdbx_seq_one_letter_code
_entity_poly.pdbx_strand_id
1 'polypeptide(L)'
;MTQKPVIELEGIRRDFVVGEETVHALRGVSFTIHEGEFVTIMGTSGSGKSTLLNILGCLDTPTSGEYRLDGTPVRSMSKNQRAVLRNRKIGFVFQSYNLLAKTTAVENVELPLMYNSAIGARERRERAVTALQRVGLGDRLNHKSNQMSGGQMQRVAIARALVNDPAVILADEATGNLDTRTSFEILVLFQKLHAEGRTIIFVTHNPEITQYSTRTITLSDGKLREDRVNDHILDAAEKLASLPVEED
;
A
#
# COMPACT_ATOMS: atom_id res chain seq x y z
N MET A 1 6.38 -25.52 4.29
CA MET A 1 5.27 -24.93 5.10
C MET A 1 4.45 -24.08 4.14
N THR A 2 3.14 -24.32 4.04
CA THR A 2 2.25 -23.48 3.23
C THR A 2 2.15 -22.10 3.89
N GLN A 3 2.57 -21.04 3.18
CA GLN A 3 2.43 -19.67 3.66
C GLN A 3 0.94 -19.35 3.90
N LYS A 4 0.66 -18.59 4.96
CA LYS A 4 -0.71 -18.19 5.33
C LYS A 4 -1.26 -17.19 4.31
N PRO A 5 -2.48 -17.38 3.77
CA PRO A 5 -3.10 -16.39 2.91
C PRO A 5 -3.48 -15.13 3.71
N VAL A 6 -3.11 -13.95 3.18
CA VAL A 6 -3.47 -12.63 3.72
C VAL A 6 -4.59 -12.00 2.92
N ILE A 7 -4.57 -12.16 1.60
CA ILE A 7 -5.61 -11.71 0.67
C ILE A 7 -6.12 -12.91 -0.10
N GLU A 8 -7.43 -13.13 -0.11
CA GLU A 8 -8.09 -14.15 -0.93
C GLU A 8 -9.24 -13.49 -1.70
N LEU A 9 -9.18 -13.50 -3.01
CA LEU A 9 -10.22 -13.01 -3.91
C LEU A 9 -10.74 -14.15 -4.77
N GLU A 10 -12.06 -14.35 -4.78
CA GLU A 10 -12.73 -15.35 -5.60
C GLU A 10 -13.84 -14.70 -6.41
N GLY A 11 -13.66 -14.64 -7.75
CA GLY A 11 -14.68 -14.18 -8.69
C GLY A 11 -15.14 -12.74 -8.47
N ILE A 12 -14.26 -11.84 -8.02
CA ILE A 12 -14.59 -10.45 -7.70
C ILE A 12 -15.11 -9.72 -8.92
N ARG A 13 -16.34 -9.23 -8.82
CA ARG A 13 -16.95 -8.31 -9.78
C ARG A 13 -17.27 -6.98 -9.12
N ARG A 14 -17.12 -5.89 -9.87
CA ARG A 14 -17.56 -4.58 -9.45
C ARG A 14 -18.17 -3.84 -10.63
N ASP A 15 -19.45 -3.55 -10.48
CA ASP A 15 -20.25 -2.84 -11.45
C ASP A 15 -20.65 -1.48 -10.88
N PHE A 16 -20.62 -0.45 -11.73
CA PHE A 16 -21.10 0.89 -11.42
C PHE A 16 -22.22 1.24 -12.40
N VAL A 17 -23.35 1.71 -11.88
CA VAL A 17 -24.47 2.23 -12.70
C VAL A 17 -24.24 3.72 -12.89
N VAL A 18 -24.09 4.15 -14.14
CA VAL A 18 -23.89 5.54 -14.54
C VAL A 18 -25.01 5.92 -15.52
N GLY A 19 -26.05 6.56 -15.03
CA GLY A 19 -27.27 6.79 -15.82
C GLY A 19 -27.94 5.47 -16.19
N GLU A 20 -28.12 5.22 -17.49
CA GLU A 20 -28.70 3.97 -18.04
C GLU A 20 -27.65 2.89 -18.33
N GLU A 21 -26.37 3.21 -18.25
CA GLU A 21 -25.28 2.29 -18.56
C GLU A 21 -24.70 1.63 -17.32
N THR A 22 -24.24 0.38 -17.47
CA THR A 22 -23.49 -0.34 -16.44
C THR A 22 -22.03 -0.49 -16.85
N VAL A 23 -21.13 0.11 -16.06
CA VAL A 23 -19.69 -0.01 -16.24
C VAL A 23 -19.19 -1.17 -15.40
N HIS A 24 -18.68 -2.24 -16.06
CA HIS A 24 -18.10 -3.40 -15.42
C HIS A 24 -16.62 -3.16 -15.13
N ALA A 25 -16.31 -2.57 -13.98
CA ALA A 25 -14.95 -2.21 -13.61
C ALA A 25 -14.06 -3.42 -13.25
N LEU A 26 -14.66 -4.46 -12.63
CA LEU A 26 -14.01 -5.76 -12.39
C LEU A 26 -14.94 -6.89 -12.87
N ARG A 27 -14.35 -7.89 -13.53
CA ARG A 27 -15.09 -8.93 -14.27
C ARG A 27 -14.70 -10.34 -13.86
N GLY A 28 -14.70 -10.63 -12.55
CA GLY A 28 -14.40 -11.96 -12.02
C GLY A 28 -12.91 -12.17 -11.73
N VAL A 29 -12.30 -11.24 -10.99
CA VAL A 29 -10.89 -11.31 -10.59
C VAL A 29 -10.73 -12.29 -9.44
N SER A 30 -9.77 -13.23 -9.57
CA SER A 30 -9.44 -14.22 -8.53
C SER A 30 -7.94 -14.35 -8.40
N PHE A 31 -7.41 -14.20 -7.20
CA PHE A 31 -6.03 -14.53 -6.83
C PHE A 31 -5.89 -14.58 -5.30
N THR A 32 -4.79 -15.16 -4.83
CA THR A 32 -4.42 -15.21 -3.41
C THR A 32 -3.06 -14.57 -3.22
N ILE A 33 -2.89 -13.76 -2.18
CA ILE A 33 -1.59 -13.22 -1.74
C ILE A 33 -1.29 -13.77 -0.36
N HIS A 34 -0.07 -14.27 -0.18
CA HIS A 34 0.38 -14.89 1.06
C HIS A 34 1.24 -13.93 1.90
N GLU A 35 1.36 -14.25 3.17
CA GLU A 35 2.20 -13.51 4.11
C GLU A 35 3.65 -13.46 3.61
N GLY A 36 4.27 -12.27 3.66
CA GLY A 36 5.64 -12.06 3.22
C GLY A 36 5.82 -11.91 1.70
N GLU A 37 4.76 -11.88 0.87
CA GLU A 37 4.90 -11.58 -0.55
C GLU A 37 5.06 -10.07 -0.80
N PHE A 38 5.89 -9.71 -1.78
CA PHE A 38 5.91 -8.38 -2.38
C PHE A 38 5.33 -8.48 -3.80
N VAL A 39 4.07 -8.08 -3.94
CA VAL A 39 3.29 -8.20 -5.19
C VAL A 39 3.13 -6.84 -5.85
N THR A 40 3.47 -6.74 -7.13
CA THR A 40 3.14 -5.58 -7.95
C THR A 40 1.88 -5.86 -8.76
N ILE A 41 0.88 -4.98 -8.64
CA ILE A 41 -0.33 -4.98 -9.48
C ILE A 41 -0.18 -3.90 -10.54
N MET A 42 -0.11 -4.30 -11.81
CA MET A 42 0.03 -3.38 -12.92
C MET A 42 -1.13 -3.47 -13.93
N GLY A 43 -1.20 -2.51 -14.82
CA GLY A 43 -2.18 -2.45 -15.92
C GLY A 43 -2.31 -1.03 -16.46
N THR A 44 -2.88 -0.89 -17.65
CA THR A 44 -3.14 0.40 -18.30
C THR A 44 -4.17 1.25 -17.53
N SER A 45 -4.30 2.51 -17.89
CA SER A 45 -5.40 3.35 -17.38
C SER A 45 -6.76 2.70 -17.72
N GLY A 46 -7.70 2.72 -16.78
CA GLY A 46 -9.01 2.10 -16.95
C GLY A 46 -9.05 0.56 -16.79
N SER A 47 -7.93 -0.12 -16.52
CA SER A 47 -7.89 -1.58 -16.35
C SER A 47 -8.57 -2.11 -15.07
N GLY A 48 -9.01 -1.24 -14.15
CA GLY A 48 -9.68 -1.62 -12.91
C GLY A 48 -8.78 -1.58 -11.66
N LYS A 49 -7.50 -1.15 -11.77
CA LYS A 49 -6.55 -1.13 -10.63
C LYS A 49 -7.07 -0.36 -9.42
N SER A 50 -7.52 0.87 -9.60
CA SER A 50 -8.03 1.70 -8.50
C SER A 50 -9.29 1.11 -7.87
N THR A 51 -10.17 0.49 -8.68
CA THR A 51 -11.33 -0.24 -8.16
C THR A 51 -10.92 -1.45 -7.34
N LEU A 52 -9.95 -2.24 -7.84
CA LEU A 52 -9.41 -3.38 -7.10
C LEU A 52 -8.74 -2.92 -5.81
N LEU A 53 -7.92 -1.87 -5.85
CA LEU A 53 -7.26 -1.30 -4.67
C LEU A 53 -8.28 -0.85 -3.61
N ASN A 54 -9.38 -0.21 -4.01
CA ASN A 54 -10.44 0.20 -3.10
C ASN A 54 -11.12 -1.00 -2.42
N ILE A 55 -11.29 -2.11 -3.15
CA ILE A 55 -11.84 -3.36 -2.58
C ILE A 55 -10.82 -3.99 -1.63
N LEU A 56 -9.55 -4.16 -2.05
CA LEU A 56 -8.47 -4.66 -1.20
C LEU A 56 -8.33 -3.83 0.07
N GLY A 57 -8.46 -2.52 -0.08
CA GLY A 57 -8.41 -1.56 1.02
C GLY A 57 -9.64 -1.50 1.91
N CYS A 58 -10.66 -2.32 1.69
CA CYS A 58 -11.95 -2.25 2.40
C CYS A 58 -12.61 -0.86 2.34
N LEU A 59 -12.32 -0.06 1.31
CA LEU A 59 -12.94 1.24 1.04
C LEU A 59 -14.24 1.07 0.26
N ASP A 60 -14.29 0.05 -0.61
CA ASP A 60 -15.47 -0.34 -1.38
C ASP A 60 -15.77 -1.83 -1.19
N THR A 61 -16.93 -2.28 -1.69
CA THR A 61 -17.35 -3.69 -1.65
C THR A 61 -17.59 -4.20 -3.06
N PRO A 62 -17.26 -5.48 -3.34
CA PRO A 62 -17.58 -6.07 -4.62
C PRO A 62 -19.10 -6.20 -4.81
N THR A 63 -19.57 -6.10 -6.05
CA THR A 63 -20.96 -6.40 -6.43
C THR A 63 -21.24 -7.91 -6.24
N SER A 64 -20.26 -8.76 -6.61
CA SER A 64 -20.30 -10.21 -6.38
C SER A 64 -18.90 -10.78 -6.22
N GLY A 65 -18.81 -12.04 -5.80
CA GLY A 65 -17.56 -12.72 -5.45
C GLY A 65 -17.28 -12.63 -3.95
N GLU A 66 -16.22 -13.29 -3.50
CA GLU A 66 -15.81 -13.35 -2.10
C GLU A 66 -14.44 -12.71 -1.91
N TYR A 67 -14.32 -11.90 -0.85
CA TYR A 67 -13.06 -11.31 -0.41
C TYR A 67 -12.82 -11.63 1.06
N ARG A 68 -11.65 -12.21 1.35
CA ARG A 68 -11.16 -12.44 2.72
C ARG A 68 -9.86 -11.67 2.94
N LEU A 69 -9.79 -10.98 4.07
CA LEU A 69 -8.58 -10.29 4.55
C LEU A 69 -8.12 -10.95 5.84
N ASP A 70 -6.93 -11.54 5.84
CA ASP A 70 -6.36 -12.29 6.96
C ASP A 70 -7.38 -13.31 7.53
N GLY A 71 -8.00 -14.10 6.62
CA GLY A 71 -9.04 -15.09 6.92
C GLY A 71 -10.41 -14.52 7.24
N THR A 72 -10.58 -13.20 7.34
CA THR A 72 -11.83 -12.54 7.71
C THR A 72 -12.67 -12.18 6.48
N PRO A 73 -13.91 -12.68 6.31
CA PRO A 73 -14.77 -12.35 5.17
C PRO A 73 -15.23 -10.88 5.25
N VAL A 74 -14.97 -10.11 4.18
CA VAL A 74 -15.19 -8.65 4.17
C VAL A 74 -16.58 -8.28 3.65
N ARG A 75 -17.14 -9.07 2.70
CA ARG A 75 -18.37 -8.74 1.97
C ARG A 75 -19.57 -8.49 2.86
N SER A 76 -19.73 -9.30 3.91
CA SER A 76 -20.88 -9.24 4.85
C SER A 76 -20.75 -8.15 5.93
N MET A 77 -19.61 -7.46 5.99
CA MET A 77 -19.33 -6.46 7.03
C MET A 77 -20.07 -5.16 6.79
N SER A 78 -20.55 -4.55 7.88
CA SER A 78 -21.00 -3.15 7.89
C SER A 78 -19.86 -2.18 7.60
N LYS A 79 -20.17 -0.94 7.22
CA LYS A 79 -19.18 0.12 7.00
C LYS A 79 -18.25 0.32 8.21
N ASN A 80 -18.80 0.29 9.43
CA ASN A 80 -18.02 0.45 10.66
C ASN A 80 -17.08 -0.74 10.91
N GLN A 81 -17.54 -1.97 10.70
CA GLN A 81 -16.70 -3.16 10.83
C GLN A 81 -15.54 -3.14 9.82
N ARG A 82 -15.80 -2.76 8.56
CA ARG A 82 -14.75 -2.58 7.55
C ARG A 82 -13.75 -1.49 7.94
N ALA A 83 -14.21 -0.37 8.51
CA ALA A 83 -13.33 0.70 8.96
C ALA A 83 -12.38 0.23 10.09
N VAL A 84 -12.89 -0.56 11.04
CA VAL A 84 -12.08 -1.15 12.11
C VAL A 84 -11.09 -2.18 11.55
N LEU A 85 -11.54 -3.07 10.66
CA LEU A 85 -10.68 -4.07 10.02
C LEU A 85 -9.56 -3.39 9.22
N ARG A 86 -9.90 -2.40 8.39
CA ARG A 86 -8.95 -1.59 7.62
C ARG A 86 -7.90 -0.94 8.53
N ASN A 87 -8.33 -0.28 9.60
CA ASN A 87 -7.41 0.39 10.52
C ASN A 87 -6.39 -0.58 11.15
N ARG A 88 -6.82 -1.81 11.46
CA ARG A 88 -5.99 -2.82 12.14
C ARG A 88 -5.11 -3.64 11.20
N LYS A 89 -5.56 -3.87 9.95
CA LYS A 89 -4.95 -4.87 9.06
C LYS A 89 -4.30 -4.27 7.82
N ILE A 90 -4.59 -3.00 7.49
CA ILE A 90 -4.11 -2.39 6.26
C ILE A 90 -3.35 -1.11 6.56
N GLY A 91 -2.13 -1.01 6.03
CA GLY A 91 -1.37 0.22 5.96
C GLY A 91 -1.46 0.81 4.55
N PHE A 92 -1.98 2.03 4.41
CA PHE A 92 -2.07 2.72 3.11
C PHE A 92 -0.93 3.68 2.89
N VAL A 93 -0.34 3.62 1.69
CA VAL A 93 0.64 4.57 1.16
C VAL A 93 0.12 5.08 -0.18
N PHE A 94 -0.16 6.38 -0.29
CA PHE A 94 -0.73 7.01 -1.49
C PHE A 94 0.29 7.84 -2.25
N GLN A 95 0.08 8.02 -3.55
CA GLN A 95 0.89 8.87 -4.42
C GLN A 95 0.98 10.32 -3.91
N SER A 96 -0.12 10.87 -3.42
CA SER A 96 -0.20 12.26 -2.90
C SER A 96 0.07 12.37 -1.40
N TYR A 97 0.73 11.37 -0.79
CA TYR A 97 1.07 11.28 0.63
C TYR A 97 -0.12 11.34 1.59
N ASN A 98 -1.13 12.14 1.31
CA ASN A 98 -2.35 12.37 2.11
C ASN A 98 -2.03 12.70 3.59
N LEU A 99 -1.03 13.56 3.80
CA LEU A 99 -0.67 14.07 5.10
C LEU A 99 -1.55 15.27 5.48
N LEU A 100 -1.86 15.40 6.75
CA LEU A 100 -2.53 16.59 7.28
C LEU A 100 -1.52 17.75 7.30
N ALA A 101 -1.77 18.79 6.50
CA ALA A 101 -0.81 19.86 6.22
C ALA A 101 -0.42 20.71 7.43
N LYS A 102 -1.31 20.84 8.44
CA LYS A 102 -1.08 21.68 9.63
C LYS A 102 -0.49 20.91 10.81
N THR A 103 -0.33 19.60 10.69
CA THR A 103 0.19 18.71 11.74
C THR A 103 1.63 18.33 11.47
N THR A 104 2.34 17.94 12.51
CA THR A 104 3.72 17.47 12.45
C THR A 104 3.80 16.05 11.89
N ALA A 105 5.02 15.59 11.56
CA ALA A 105 5.26 14.22 11.11
C ALA A 105 4.76 13.20 12.14
N VAL A 106 5.11 13.38 13.41
CA VAL A 106 4.70 12.43 14.45
C VAL A 106 3.18 12.46 14.68
N GLU A 107 2.52 13.61 14.64
CA GLU A 107 1.05 13.68 14.74
C GLU A 107 0.36 12.99 13.55
N ASN A 108 0.88 13.12 12.34
CA ASN A 108 0.38 12.36 11.18
C ASN A 108 0.50 10.84 11.38
N VAL A 109 1.60 10.37 11.98
CA VAL A 109 1.81 8.94 12.23
C VAL A 109 0.98 8.44 13.41
N GLU A 110 0.65 9.28 14.39
CA GLU A 110 -0.24 8.95 15.52
C GLU A 110 -1.71 8.72 15.10
N LEU A 111 -2.16 9.33 13.97
CA LEU A 111 -3.58 9.32 13.57
C LEU A 111 -4.23 7.91 13.54
N PRO A 112 -3.64 6.87 12.93
CA PRO A 112 -4.25 5.54 12.92
C PRO A 112 -4.41 4.95 14.33
N LEU A 113 -3.53 5.29 15.27
CA LEU A 113 -3.56 4.80 16.63
C LEU A 113 -4.70 5.44 17.46
N MET A 114 -5.16 6.63 17.07
CA MET A 114 -6.25 7.34 17.78
C MET A 114 -7.59 6.61 17.68
N TYR A 115 -7.77 5.76 16.67
CA TYR A 115 -8.98 4.93 16.50
C TYR A 115 -9.00 3.69 17.41
N ASN A 116 -7.92 3.44 18.17
CA ASN A 116 -7.85 2.36 19.16
C ASN A 116 -7.85 2.96 20.57
N SER A 117 -9.00 2.93 21.24
CA SER A 117 -9.17 3.47 22.59
C SER A 117 -8.34 2.76 23.67
N ALA A 118 -7.82 1.56 23.39
CA ALA A 118 -6.97 0.84 24.33
C ALA A 118 -5.53 1.39 24.37
N ILE A 119 -5.12 2.22 23.38
CA ILE A 119 -3.77 2.78 23.33
C ILE A 119 -3.76 4.19 23.90
N GLY A 120 -3.06 4.39 25.02
CA GLY A 120 -2.92 5.69 25.68
C GLY A 120 -2.08 6.69 24.88
N ALA A 121 -2.20 7.99 25.19
CA ALA A 121 -1.49 9.05 24.44
C ALA A 121 0.04 8.88 24.43
N ARG A 122 0.63 8.47 25.56
CA ARG A 122 2.07 8.21 25.69
C ARG A 122 2.52 7.09 24.74
N GLU A 123 1.81 5.97 24.77
CA GLU A 123 2.13 4.83 23.92
C GLU A 123 1.96 5.15 22.43
N ARG A 124 0.92 5.92 22.05
CA ARG A 124 0.75 6.39 20.67
C ARG A 124 1.97 7.17 20.20
N ARG A 125 2.44 8.11 21.05
CA ARG A 125 3.62 8.92 20.76
C ARG A 125 4.88 8.06 20.59
N GLU A 126 5.13 7.13 21.49
CA GLU A 126 6.29 6.23 21.46
C GLU A 126 6.28 5.37 20.20
N ARG A 127 5.14 4.79 19.83
CA ARG A 127 4.99 4.00 18.59
C ARG A 127 5.22 4.85 17.33
N ALA A 128 4.67 6.06 17.29
CA ALA A 128 4.85 6.96 16.15
C ALA A 128 6.31 7.41 15.98
N VAL A 129 7.00 7.73 17.08
CA VAL A 129 8.43 8.05 17.05
C VAL A 129 9.25 6.87 16.53
N THR A 130 9.00 5.67 17.03
CA THR A 130 9.68 4.45 16.57
C THR A 130 9.44 4.20 15.07
N ALA A 131 8.22 4.39 14.60
CA ALA A 131 7.89 4.24 13.17
C ALA A 131 8.63 5.27 12.30
N LEU A 132 8.75 6.52 12.74
CA LEU A 132 9.51 7.56 12.02
C LEU A 132 11.02 7.28 12.03
N GLN A 133 11.58 6.82 13.13
CA GLN A 133 12.99 6.41 13.19
C GLN A 133 13.29 5.27 12.23
N ARG A 134 12.37 4.30 12.10
CA ARG A 134 12.50 3.15 11.19
C ARG A 134 12.58 3.54 9.71
N VAL A 135 11.96 4.66 9.33
CA VAL A 135 12.02 5.20 7.96
C VAL A 135 13.10 6.31 7.80
N GLY A 136 13.96 6.53 8.80
CA GLY A 136 15.06 7.50 8.75
C GLY A 136 14.65 8.95 8.99
N LEU A 137 13.56 9.20 9.74
CA LEU A 137 13.04 10.55 10.05
C LEU A 137 13.04 10.86 11.56
N GLY A 138 13.94 10.26 12.34
CA GLY A 138 14.03 10.48 13.77
C GLY A 138 14.37 11.93 14.17
N ASP A 139 15.04 12.68 13.31
CA ASP A 139 15.38 14.11 13.49
C ASP A 139 14.30 15.07 12.98
N ARG A 140 13.24 14.56 12.34
CA ARG A 140 12.17 15.34 11.69
C ARG A 140 10.80 15.24 12.36
N LEU A 141 10.71 14.72 13.58
CA LEU A 141 9.46 14.42 14.29
C LEU A 141 8.47 15.60 14.33
N ASN A 142 8.98 16.80 14.53
CA ASN A 142 8.18 18.02 14.70
C ASN A 142 8.02 18.86 13.43
N HIS A 143 8.58 18.41 12.28
CA HIS A 143 8.44 19.12 11.01
C HIS A 143 7.03 18.93 10.46
N LYS A 144 6.47 19.98 9.86
CA LYS A 144 5.20 19.96 9.14
C LYS A 144 5.43 19.59 7.67
N SER A 145 4.38 19.20 6.95
CA SER A 145 4.49 18.77 5.55
C SER A 145 5.15 19.83 4.64
N ASN A 146 4.87 21.11 4.88
CA ASN A 146 5.47 22.22 4.12
C ASN A 146 6.95 22.49 4.44
N GLN A 147 7.53 21.76 5.36
CA GLN A 147 8.95 21.83 5.76
C GLN A 147 9.72 20.57 5.33
N MET A 148 9.10 19.72 4.49
CA MET A 148 9.62 18.43 4.08
C MET A 148 9.66 18.30 2.58
N SER A 149 10.68 17.58 2.06
CA SER A 149 10.73 17.18 0.65
C SER A 149 9.65 16.13 0.34
N GLY A 150 9.38 15.87 -0.95
CA GLY A 150 8.46 14.85 -1.40
C GLY A 150 8.82 13.46 -0.85
N GLY A 151 10.10 13.10 -0.90
CA GLY A 151 10.59 11.82 -0.34
C GLY A 151 10.44 11.73 1.18
N GLN A 152 10.66 12.83 1.90
CA GLN A 152 10.41 12.87 3.36
C GLN A 152 8.93 12.73 3.68
N MET A 153 8.04 13.39 2.94
CA MET A 153 6.59 13.23 3.10
C MET A 153 6.14 11.81 2.82
N GLN A 154 6.71 11.16 1.81
CA GLN A 154 6.42 9.75 1.50
C GLN A 154 6.90 8.81 2.60
N ARG A 155 8.07 9.05 3.17
CA ARG A 155 8.56 8.28 4.34
C ARG A 155 7.65 8.45 5.55
N VAL A 156 7.09 9.66 5.81
CA VAL A 156 6.06 9.86 6.85
C VAL A 156 4.80 9.04 6.55
N ALA A 157 4.34 9.03 5.29
CA ALA A 157 3.17 8.22 4.88
C ALA A 157 3.42 6.71 5.08
N ILE A 158 4.63 6.23 4.79
CA ILE A 158 5.04 4.84 5.05
C ILE A 158 5.08 4.55 6.56
N ALA A 159 5.67 5.44 7.38
CA ALA A 159 5.67 5.29 8.83
C ALA A 159 4.25 5.22 9.40
N ARG A 160 3.34 6.07 8.92
CA ARG A 160 1.91 6.06 9.26
C ARG A 160 1.25 4.74 8.87
N ALA A 161 1.60 4.18 7.72
CA ALA A 161 1.07 2.89 7.28
C ALA A 161 1.52 1.74 8.19
N LEU A 162 2.74 1.81 8.73
CA LEU A 162 3.35 0.76 9.56
C LEU A 162 2.93 0.79 11.03
N VAL A 163 2.42 1.92 11.54
CA VAL A 163 2.30 2.19 12.99
C VAL A 163 1.37 1.24 13.75
N ASN A 164 0.37 0.66 13.05
CA ASN A 164 -0.56 -0.34 13.61
C ASN A 164 -0.10 -1.79 13.37
N ASP A 165 1.11 -2.02 12.88
CA ASP A 165 1.62 -3.35 12.53
C ASP A 165 0.65 -4.12 11.60
N PRO A 166 0.35 -3.60 10.39
CA PRO A 166 -0.68 -4.14 9.52
C PRO A 166 -0.28 -5.50 8.93
N ALA A 167 -1.29 -6.32 8.56
CA ALA A 167 -1.07 -7.57 7.84
C ALA A 167 -0.62 -7.36 6.39
N VAL A 168 -1.00 -6.22 5.79
CA VAL A 168 -0.62 -5.86 4.42
C VAL A 168 -0.44 -4.35 4.27
N ILE A 169 0.57 -3.95 3.49
CA ILE A 169 0.79 -2.56 3.06
C ILE A 169 0.27 -2.44 1.63
N LEU A 170 -0.68 -1.53 1.39
CA LEU A 170 -1.20 -1.17 0.07
C LEU A 170 -0.56 0.14 -0.36
N ALA A 171 0.30 0.10 -1.38
CA ALA A 171 0.98 1.26 -1.93
C ALA A 171 0.40 1.59 -3.31
N ASP A 172 -0.28 2.73 -3.42
CA ASP A 172 -0.90 3.23 -4.64
C ASP A 172 0.01 4.27 -5.29
N GLU A 173 0.68 3.89 -6.37
CA GLU A 173 1.62 4.73 -7.11
C GLU A 173 2.59 5.50 -6.19
N ALA A 174 3.11 4.83 -5.17
CA ALA A 174 3.85 5.44 -4.06
C ALA A 174 5.15 6.18 -4.47
N THR A 175 5.57 6.06 -5.72
CA THR A 175 6.73 6.76 -6.30
C THR A 175 6.36 7.75 -7.40
N GLY A 176 5.07 7.85 -7.77
CA GLY A 176 4.64 8.57 -8.97
C GLY A 176 4.83 10.10 -8.95
N ASN A 177 4.99 10.72 -7.77
CA ASN A 177 5.23 12.16 -7.60
C ASN A 177 6.67 12.48 -7.17
N LEU A 178 7.59 11.54 -7.31
CA LEU A 178 8.98 11.67 -6.88
C LEU A 178 9.91 11.67 -8.09
N ASP A 179 11.06 12.32 -7.95
CA ASP A 179 12.15 12.20 -8.90
C ASP A 179 12.70 10.75 -8.92
N THR A 180 13.51 10.44 -9.93
CA THR A 180 14.01 9.08 -10.14
C THR A 180 14.80 8.57 -8.93
N ARG A 181 15.74 9.38 -8.40
CA ARG A 181 16.59 8.99 -7.28
C ARG A 181 15.77 8.74 -6.02
N THR A 182 14.91 9.68 -5.65
CA THR A 182 14.00 9.55 -4.51
C THR A 182 13.05 8.37 -4.67
N SER A 183 12.58 8.08 -5.89
CA SER A 183 11.75 6.90 -6.19
C SER A 183 12.46 5.60 -5.84
N PHE A 184 13.74 5.47 -6.20
CA PHE A 184 14.54 4.30 -5.83
C PHE A 184 14.84 4.23 -4.33
N GLU A 185 15.05 5.36 -3.65
CA GLU A 185 15.18 5.37 -2.19
C GLU A 185 13.93 4.82 -1.49
N ILE A 186 12.74 5.17 -1.99
CA ILE A 186 11.47 4.63 -1.46
C ILE A 186 11.34 3.14 -1.80
N LEU A 187 11.78 2.71 -2.98
CA LEU A 187 11.75 1.30 -3.38
C LEU A 187 12.71 0.45 -2.53
N VAL A 188 13.91 0.96 -2.23
CA VAL A 188 14.84 0.34 -1.26
C VAL A 188 14.17 0.16 0.11
N LEU A 189 13.43 1.17 0.57
CA LEU A 189 12.69 1.05 1.83
C LEU A 189 11.62 -0.04 1.76
N PHE A 190 10.87 -0.17 0.66
CA PHE A 190 9.90 -1.25 0.48
C PHE A 190 10.57 -2.63 0.44
N GLN A 191 11.70 -2.79 -0.28
CA GLN A 191 12.44 -4.05 -0.28
C GLN A 191 12.97 -4.41 1.11
N LYS A 192 13.46 -3.43 1.88
CA LYS A 192 13.85 -3.64 3.27
C LYS A 192 12.68 -4.12 4.14
N LEU A 193 11.51 -3.48 4.02
CA LEU A 193 10.31 -3.90 4.75
C LEU A 193 9.87 -5.31 4.35
N HIS A 194 9.96 -5.66 3.07
CA HIS A 194 9.70 -7.01 2.58
C HIS A 194 10.68 -8.03 3.18
N ALA A 195 11.99 -7.72 3.21
CA ALA A 195 13.01 -8.57 3.83
C ALA A 195 12.78 -8.77 5.35
N GLU A 196 12.08 -7.84 6.01
CA GLU A 196 11.62 -7.96 7.39
C GLU A 196 10.32 -8.79 7.53
N GLY A 197 9.82 -9.40 6.43
CA GLY A 197 8.65 -10.25 6.41
C GLY A 197 7.32 -9.52 6.17
N ARG A 198 7.32 -8.24 5.77
CA ARG A 198 6.08 -7.50 5.48
C ARG A 198 5.48 -7.92 4.15
N THR A 199 4.16 -8.10 4.14
CA THR A 199 3.38 -8.29 2.91
C THR A 199 3.12 -6.93 2.27
N ILE A 200 3.47 -6.77 0.99
CA ILE A 200 3.37 -5.50 0.26
C ILE A 200 2.62 -5.72 -1.05
N ILE A 201 1.64 -4.87 -1.30
CA ILE A 201 0.97 -4.77 -2.61
C ILE A 201 1.25 -3.39 -3.16
N PHE A 202 2.00 -3.33 -4.25
CA PHE A 202 2.38 -2.10 -4.92
C PHE A 202 1.59 -1.96 -6.22
N VAL A 203 0.71 -0.97 -6.31
CA VAL A 203 -0.06 -0.68 -7.52
C VAL A 203 0.66 0.38 -8.33
N THR A 204 0.94 0.10 -9.60
CA THR A 204 1.64 1.04 -10.48
C THR A 204 1.28 0.82 -11.94
N HIS A 205 1.52 1.83 -12.76
CA HIS A 205 1.52 1.72 -14.22
C HIS A 205 2.94 1.68 -14.81
N ASN A 206 3.99 1.84 -13.95
CA ASN A 206 5.38 1.78 -14.38
C ASN A 206 5.88 0.32 -14.41
N PRO A 207 6.19 -0.25 -15.60
CA PRO A 207 6.65 -1.63 -15.73
C PRO A 207 8.04 -1.87 -15.12
N GLU A 208 8.88 -0.85 -14.98
CA GLU A 208 10.21 -0.99 -14.36
C GLU A 208 10.09 -1.47 -12.90
N ILE A 209 9.08 -0.96 -12.16
CA ILE A 209 8.88 -1.30 -10.74
C ILE A 209 8.60 -2.79 -10.54
N THR A 210 8.00 -3.48 -11.52
CA THR A 210 7.67 -4.91 -11.40
C THR A 210 8.90 -5.78 -11.17
N GLN A 211 10.06 -5.37 -11.66
CA GLN A 211 11.30 -6.12 -11.55
C GLN A 211 11.87 -6.17 -10.13
N TYR A 212 11.36 -5.32 -9.23
CA TYR A 212 11.80 -5.21 -7.82
C TYR A 212 10.87 -5.92 -6.84
N SER A 213 9.81 -6.56 -7.32
CA SER A 213 8.85 -7.33 -6.52
C SER A 213 8.97 -8.83 -6.77
N THR A 214 8.47 -9.66 -5.86
CA THR A 214 8.53 -11.13 -5.97
C THR A 214 7.52 -11.70 -6.96
N ARG A 215 6.44 -10.95 -7.25
CA ARG A 215 5.32 -11.40 -8.09
C ARG A 215 4.65 -10.23 -8.78
N THR A 216 4.24 -10.43 -10.01
CA THR A 216 3.53 -9.44 -10.82
C THR A 216 2.16 -9.95 -11.21
N ILE A 217 1.13 -9.17 -10.91
CA ILE A 217 -0.26 -9.39 -11.33
C ILE A 217 -0.63 -8.31 -12.34
N THR A 218 -1.05 -8.69 -13.55
CA THR A 218 -1.43 -7.75 -14.61
C THR A 218 -2.94 -7.75 -14.81
N LEU A 219 -3.54 -6.57 -14.72
CA LEU A 219 -4.96 -6.33 -15.01
C LEU A 219 -5.14 -5.70 -16.40
N SER A 220 -6.15 -6.15 -17.13
CA SER A 220 -6.65 -5.52 -18.34
C SER A 220 -8.16 -5.68 -18.45
N ASP A 221 -8.88 -4.59 -18.77
CA ASP A 221 -10.34 -4.57 -18.97
C ASP A 221 -11.13 -5.20 -17.81
N GLY A 222 -10.69 -4.97 -16.58
CA GLY A 222 -11.30 -5.50 -15.37
C GLY A 222 -11.06 -6.98 -15.12
N LYS A 223 -10.12 -7.63 -15.84
CA LYS A 223 -9.78 -9.04 -15.70
C LYS A 223 -8.32 -9.22 -15.33
N LEU A 224 -8.02 -10.30 -14.63
CA LEU A 224 -6.66 -10.79 -14.45
C LEU A 224 -6.18 -11.34 -15.79
N ARG A 225 -5.08 -10.81 -16.31
CA ARG A 225 -4.44 -11.24 -17.56
C ARG A 225 -3.25 -12.13 -17.33
N GLU A 226 -2.44 -11.77 -16.34
CA GLU A 226 -1.24 -12.50 -16.01
C GLU A 226 -1.05 -12.49 -14.49
N ASP A 227 -0.53 -13.56 -13.95
CA ASP A 227 -0.11 -13.72 -12.57
C ASP A 227 1.19 -14.53 -12.58
N ARG A 228 2.31 -13.85 -12.37
CA ARG A 228 3.64 -14.40 -12.57
C ARG A 228 4.53 -14.16 -11.36
N VAL A 229 5.18 -15.21 -10.89
CA VAL A 229 6.31 -15.10 -9.96
C VAL A 229 7.51 -14.57 -10.73
N ASN A 230 8.25 -13.63 -10.14
CA ASN A 230 9.46 -13.09 -10.75
C ASN A 230 10.65 -13.96 -10.35
N ASP A 231 11.24 -14.66 -11.33
CA ASP A 231 12.39 -15.56 -11.10
C ASP A 231 13.68 -14.79 -10.76
N HIS A 232 13.75 -13.52 -11.20
CA HIS A 232 14.90 -12.64 -10.97
C HIS A 232 14.44 -11.29 -10.44
N ILE A 233 14.72 -11.04 -9.17
CA ILE A 233 14.35 -9.80 -8.50
C ILE A 233 15.57 -8.89 -8.47
N LEU A 234 15.43 -7.67 -9.02
CA LEU A 234 16.49 -6.67 -9.00
C LEU A 234 16.59 -6.03 -7.62
N ASP A 235 17.82 -5.67 -7.23
CA ASP A 235 18.09 -4.90 -6.02
C ASP A 235 17.96 -3.39 -6.30
N ALA A 236 17.03 -2.76 -5.62
CA ALA A 236 16.82 -1.32 -5.74
C ALA A 236 18.00 -0.49 -5.19
N ALA A 237 18.77 -1.03 -4.24
CA ALA A 237 19.94 -0.36 -3.70
C ALA A 237 21.10 -0.34 -4.72
N GLU A 238 21.30 -1.42 -5.48
CA GLU A 238 22.28 -1.46 -6.57
C GLU A 238 21.92 -0.43 -7.67
N LYS A 239 20.63 -0.38 -8.05
CA LYS A 239 20.16 0.61 -9.01
C LYS A 239 20.34 2.03 -8.49
N LEU A 240 19.98 2.31 -7.25
CA LEU A 240 20.18 3.62 -6.61
C LEU A 240 21.65 4.04 -6.61
N ALA A 241 22.57 3.13 -6.34
CA ALA A 241 24.01 3.39 -6.35
C ALA A 241 24.53 3.72 -7.74
N SER A 242 23.89 3.23 -8.81
CA SER A 242 24.26 3.50 -10.21
C SER A 242 23.74 4.84 -10.75
N LEU A 243 22.79 5.48 -10.05
CA LEU A 243 22.23 6.77 -10.48
C LEU A 243 23.19 7.91 -10.19
N PRO A 244 23.27 8.93 -11.07
CA PRO A 244 24.05 10.14 -10.82
C PRO A 244 23.68 10.76 -9.47
N VAL A 245 24.70 11.22 -8.73
CA VAL A 245 24.47 12.10 -7.58
C VAL A 245 24.22 13.48 -8.17
N GLU A 246 23.03 14.04 -7.97
CA GLU A 246 22.81 15.44 -8.32
C GLU A 246 23.73 16.28 -7.42
N GLU A 247 24.69 16.98 -8.03
CA GLU A 247 25.48 18.02 -7.37
C GLU A 247 24.54 19.22 -7.15
N ASP A 248 24.35 19.60 -5.87
CA ASP A 248 23.57 20.80 -5.45
C ASP A 248 24.18 22.09 -5.98
#